data_fe8bc004c14f59e0027d881282a1fd2c
#
_entry.id   fe8bc004c14f59e0027d881282a1fd2c
#
_cell.length_a   1.000
_cell.length_b   1.000
_cell.length_c   1.000
_cell.angle_alpha   90.00
_cell.angle_beta   90.00
_cell.angle_gamma   90.00
#
_symmetry.space_group_name_H-M   'P 1'
#
loop_
_entity.id
_entity.type
_entity.pdbx_description
1 polymer ?
#
loop_
_entity_poly.entity_id
_entity_poly.type
_entity_poly.pdbx_seq_one_letter_code
_entity_poly.pdbx_strand_id
1 'polypeptide(L)'
;GDEYKVLASYGHIRDLPSKNGSVDPDQDFKMQWEVDSFSKKYLKEITDAAKDSSKIILATDPDREGEAIAWHVKEYLNEKKLLKDKEIERVVFNEITKKAVIHGIQNPRQIEPLLVDAYMARRALDYLVGFNISPILWTKLPGSKSAGRVQSVALKLITEREHQIESFKPE
;
A
#
# COMPACT_ATOMS: atom_id res chain seq x y z
N GLY A 1 12.39 10.11 -22.62
CA GLY A 1 12.93 9.84 -23.95
C GLY A 1 12.45 8.51 -24.47
N ASP A 2 12.75 8.18 -25.69
CA ASP A 2 12.23 7.01 -26.40
C ASP A 2 12.72 5.66 -25.82
N GLU A 3 13.70 5.70 -24.91
CA GLU A 3 14.25 4.54 -24.23
C GLU A 3 13.38 4.03 -23.06
N TYR A 4 12.44 4.85 -22.57
CA TYR A 4 11.64 4.53 -21.41
C TYR A 4 10.15 4.57 -21.72
N LYS A 5 9.44 3.50 -21.39
CA LYS A 5 7.98 3.48 -21.34
C LYS A 5 7.53 3.68 -19.89
N VAL A 6 6.96 4.83 -19.59
CA VAL A 6 6.48 5.17 -18.23
C VAL A 6 5.02 4.79 -18.10
N LEU A 7 4.71 4.00 -17.08
CA LEU A 7 3.35 3.56 -16.74
C LEU A 7 3.07 3.81 -15.25
N ALA A 8 1.81 4.04 -14.91
CA ALA A 8 1.38 4.25 -13.53
C ALA A 8 0.54 3.07 -13.05
N SER A 9 0.74 2.66 -11.79
CA SER A 9 -0.12 1.70 -11.10
C SER A 9 -1.38 2.33 -10.52
N TYR A 10 -1.39 3.65 -10.37
CA TYR A 10 -2.44 4.44 -9.70
C TYR A 10 -2.70 4.01 -8.25
N GLY A 11 -1.64 3.69 -7.52
CA GLY A 11 -1.67 3.24 -6.13
C GLY A 11 -1.49 1.74 -5.99
N HIS A 12 -2.06 1.17 -4.93
CA HIS A 12 -1.97 -0.27 -4.68
C HIS A 12 -2.69 -1.08 -5.73
N ILE A 13 -2.00 -2.11 -6.24
CA ILE A 13 -2.55 -3.03 -7.25
C ILE A 13 -3.23 -4.26 -6.64
N ARG A 14 -2.92 -4.54 -5.36
CA ARG A 14 -3.51 -5.63 -4.57
C ARG A 14 -3.90 -5.12 -3.21
N ASP A 15 -4.94 -5.70 -2.64
CA ASP A 15 -5.32 -5.49 -1.25
C ASP A 15 -5.84 -6.79 -0.63
N LEU A 16 -6.03 -6.77 0.68
CA LEU A 16 -6.67 -7.87 1.41
C LEU A 16 -8.16 -7.88 1.08
N PRO A 17 -8.72 -9.02 0.67
CA PRO A 17 -10.16 -9.14 0.50
C PRO A 17 -10.94 -8.75 1.75
N SER A 18 -12.08 -8.07 1.57
CA SER A 18 -12.96 -7.69 2.69
C SER A 18 -13.80 -8.88 3.16
N LYS A 19 -13.15 -10.00 3.47
CA LYS A 19 -13.75 -11.23 4.01
C LYS A 19 -12.95 -11.73 5.20
N ASN A 20 -13.58 -12.48 6.09
CA ASN A 20 -12.88 -13.08 7.21
C ASN A 20 -11.81 -14.08 6.72
N GLY A 21 -10.67 -14.15 7.42
CA GLY A 21 -9.57 -15.07 7.11
C GLY A 21 -8.60 -14.60 6.03
N SER A 22 -8.66 -13.32 5.59
CA SER A 22 -7.66 -12.77 4.67
C SER A 22 -6.29 -12.55 5.32
N VAL A 23 -6.24 -12.50 6.64
CA VAL A 23 -5.02 -12.60 7.45
C VAL A 23 -5.23 -13.77 8.42
N ASP A 24 -4.30 -14.72 8.44
CA ASP A 24 -4.35 -15.90 9.31
C ASP A 24 -3.28 -15.81 10.41
N PRO A 25 -3.67 -15.46 11.65
CA PRO A 25 -2.73 -15.37 12.77
C PRO A 25 -2.07 -16.72 13.14
N ASP A 26 -2.75 -17.83 12.89
CA ASP A 26 -2.26 -19.18 13.24
C ASP A 26 -1.23 -19.71 12.22
N GLN A 27 -1.13 -19.03 11.05
CA GLN A 27 -0.14 -19.31 10.03
C GLN A 27 0.83 -18.12 9.84
N ASP A 28 1.43 -17.65 10.91
CA ASP A 28 2.41 -16.55 10.91
C ASP A 28 1.91 -15.30 10.16
N PHE A 29 0.64 -14.93 10.41
CA PHE A 29 -0.03 -13.79 9.78
C PHE A 29 -0.04 -13.85 8.25
N LYS A 30 -0.09 -15.03 7.67
CA LYS A 30 -0.17 -15.21 6.22
C LYS A 30 -1.34 -14.42 5.64
N MET A 31 -1.04 -13.62 4.62
CA MET A 31 -2.00 -12.74 3.95
C MET A 31 -2.43 -13.29 2.60
N GLN A 32 -3.71 -13.14 2.31
CA GLN A 32 -4.29 -13.43 0.99
C GLN A 32 -4.44 -12.12 0.24
N TRP A 33 -3.78 -12.01 -0.90
CA TRP A 33 -3.84 -10.81 -1.73
C TRP A 33 -4.75 -11.02 -2.93
N GLU A 34 -5.62 -10.06 -3.20
CA GLU A 34 -6.42 -10.02 -4.42
C GLU A 34 -6.11 -8.76 -5.22
N VAL A 35 -6.11 -8.90 -6.55
CA VAL A 35 -5.96 -7.76 -7.45
C VAL A 35 -7.26 -6.97 -7.45
N ASP A 36 -7.17 -5.69 -7.12
CA ASP A 36 -8.32 -4.80 -7.19
C ASP A 36 -8.86 -4.69 -8.62
N SER A 37 -10.17 -4.64 -8.73
CA SER A 37 -10.87 -4.60 -10.04
C SER A 37 -10.46 -3.38 -10.86
N PHE A 38 -10.28 -2.23 -10.22
CA PHE A 38 -9.84 -0.98 -10.85
C PHE A 38 -8.40 -1.10 -11.39
N SER A 39 -7.52 -1.81 -10.68
CA SER A 39 -6.12 -1.98 -11.03
C SER A 39 -5.88 -2.95 -12.19
N LYS A 40 -6.87 -3.80 -12.55
CA LYS A 40 -6.71 -4.81 -13.62
C LYS A 40 -6.30 -4.22 -14.96
N LYS A 41 -6.86 -3.07 -15.33
CA LYS A 41 -6.53 -2.37 -16.58
C LYS A 41 -5.06 -1.97 -16.62
N TYR A 42 -4.60 -1.33 -15.56
CA TYR A 42 -3.22 -0.84 -15.45
C TYR A 42 -2.21 -1.98 -15.36
N LEU A 43 -2.56 -3.04 -14.62
CA LEU A 43 -1.74 -4.25 -14.57
C LEU A 43 -1.61 -4.93 -15.92
N LYS A 44 -2.64 -4.90 -16.76
CA LYS A 44 -2.55 -5.39 -18.13
C LYS A 44 -1.54 -4.58 -18.94
N GLU A 45 -1.61 -3.25 -18.88
CA GLU A 45 -0.66 -2.36 -19.58
C GLU A 45 0.79 -2.58 -19.09
N ILE A 46 1.00 -2.71 -17.77
CA ILE A 46 2.30 -3.01 -17.15
C ILE A 46 2.79 -4.38 -17.60
N THR A 47 1.92 -5.40 -17.59
CA THR A 47 2.23 -6.77 -18.02
C THR A 47 2.67 -6.81 -19.49
N ASP A 48 1.93 -6.13 -20.37
CA ASP A 48 2.23 -6.10 -21.79
C ASP A 48 3.55 -5.36 -22.05
N ALA A 49 3.80 -4.25 -21.38
CA ALA A 49 5.09 -3.55 -21.49
C ALA A 49 6.26 -4.37 -20.92
N ALA A 50 6.01 -5.09 -19.82
CA ALA A 50 7.04 -5.94 -19.22
C ALA A 50 7.50 -7.09 -20.13
N LYS A 51 6.66 -7.60 -21.04
CA LYS A 51 7.05 -8.66 -21.99
C LYS A 51 8.20 -8.22 -22.90
N ASP A 52 8.13 -6.98 -23.39
CA ASP A 52 9.03 -6.45 -24.41
C ASP A 52 10.24 -5.70 -23.82
N SER A 53 10.28 -5.53 -22.48
CA SER A 53 11.37 -4.82 -21.80
C SER A 53 12.48 -5.77 -21.33
N SER A 54 13.73 -5.34 -21.37
CA SER A 54 14.86 -6.02 -20.76
C SER A 54 15.06 -5.62 -19.30
N LYS A 55 14.55 -4.44 -18.91
CA LYS A 55 14.72 -3.84 -17.58
C LYS A 55 13.40 -3.25 -17.07
N ILE A 56 13.14 -3.41 -15.79
CA ILE A 56 11.97 -2.87 -15.11
C ILE A 56 12.45 -1.95 -13.98
N ILE A 57 12.01 -0.71 -14.01
CA ILE A 57 12.32 0.29 -12.99
C ILE A 57 11.07 0.57 -12.17
N LEU A 58 11.14 0.32 -10.88
CA LEU A 58 10.07 0.56 -9.92
C LEU A 58 10.33 1.92 -9.24
N ALA A 59 9.61 2.96 -9.67
CA ALA A 59 9.83 4.36 -9.28
C ALA A 59 8.64 4.92 -8.50
N THR A 60 8.28 4.27 -7.40
CA THR A 60 7.26 4.71 -6.44
C THR A 60 7.88 5.55 -5.32
N ASP A 61 7.05 6.15 -4.45
CA ASP A 61 7.50 7.02 -3.36
C ASP A 61 8.52 6.34 -2.42
N PRO A 62 9.40 7.11 -1.76
CA PRO A 62 10.47 6.57 -0.92
C PRO A 62 10.00 6.11 0.47
N ASP A 63 8.70 6.03 0.72
CA ASP A 63 8.12 5.57 1.97
C ASP A 63 7.71 4.08 1.92
N ARG A 64 7.19 3.56 3.04
CA ARG A 64 6.76 2.16 3.13
C ARG A 64 5.58 1.81 2.22
N GLU A 65 4.70 2.79 1.92
CA GLU A 65 3.56 2.58 1.01
C GLU A 65 4.07 2.42 -0.42
N GLY A 66 4.98 3.31 -0.87
CA GLY A 66 5.64 3.20 -2.17
C GLY A 66 6.50 1.94 -2.30
N GLU A 67 7.17 1.51 -1.22
CA GLU A 67 7.93 0.26 -1.20
C GLU A 67 7.03 -0.96 -1.37
N ALA A 68 5.88 -0.98 -0.69
CA ALA A 68 4.89 -2.04 -0.84
C ALA A 68 4.27 -2.08 -2.24
N ILE A 69 3.99 -0.93 -2.85
CA ILE A 69 3.51 -0.87 -4.24
C ILE A 69 4.56 -1.49 -5.18
N ALA A 70 5.82 -1.09 -5.05
CA ALA A 70 6.93 -1.65 -5.84
C ALA A 70 7.03 -3.17 -5.65
N TRP A 71 6.97 -3.65 -4.41
CA TRP A 71 6.99 -5.06 -4.08
C TRP A 71 5.81 -5.82 -4.70
N HIS A 72 4.58 -5.30 -4.58
CA HIS A 72 3.40 -5.93 -5.15
C HIS A 72 3.46 -6.01 -6.69
N VAL A 73 3.98 -4.99 -7.36
CA VAL A 73 4.19 -5.02 -8.82
C VAL A 73 5.21 -6.10 -9.19
N LYS A 74 6.34 -6.16 -8.47
CA LYS A 74 7.36 -7.19 -8.68
C LYS A 74 6.79 -8.59 -8.49
N GLU A 75 6.11 -8.85 -7.37
CA GLU A 75 5.52 -10.15 -7.10
C GLU A 75 4.46 -10.55 -8.14
N TYR A 76 3.61 -9.61 -8.56
CA TYR A 76 2.62 -9.87 -9.60
C TYR A 76 3.27 -10.27 -10.93
N LEU A 77 4.31 -9.56 -11.34
CA LEU A 77 5.06 -9.91 -12.56
C LEU A 77 5.81 -11.24 -12.44
N ASN A 78 6.32 -11.55 -11.24
CA ASN A 78 6.96 -12.82 -10.93
C ASN A 78 5.98 -14.00 -11.03
N GLU A 79 4.78 -13.88 -10.47
CA GLU A 79 3.70 -14.87 -10.60
C GLU A 79 3.32 -15.11 -12.06
N LYS A 80 3.40 -14.09 -12.91
CA LYS A 80 3.20 -14.18 -14.36
C LYS A 80 4.42 -14.72 -15.12
N LYS A 81 5.52 -15.04 -14.41
CA LYS A 81 6.79 -15.52 -14.98
C LYS A 81 7.41 -14.55 -16.00
N LEU A 82 7.22 -13.24 -15.78
CA LEU A 82 7.69 -12.18 -16.69
C LEU A 82 9.03 -11.58 -16.28
N LEU A 83 9.60 -12.03 -15.15
CA LEU A 83 10.85 -11.48 -14.61
C LEU A 83 12.10 -12.29 -14.99
N LYS A 84 11.93 -13.41 -15.69
CA LYS A 84 13.05 -14.23 -16.14
C LYS A 84 13.97 -13.42 -17.05
N ASP A 85 15.25 -13.43 -16.75
CA ASP A 85 16.29 -12.74 -17.52
C ASP A 85 16.12 -11.21 -17.62
N LYS A 86 15.38 -10.60 -16.69
CA LYS A 86 15.17 -9.14 -16.63
C LYS A 86 15.82 -8.53 -15.41
N GLU A 87 16.41 -7.37 -15.63
CA GLU A 87 16.92 -6.53 -14.55
C GLU A 87 15.77 -5.77 -13.88
N ILE A 88 15.72 -5.79 -12.54
CA ILE A 88 14.69 -5.11 -11.76
C ILE A 88 15.38 -4.18 -10.79
N GLU A 89 15.09 -2.90 -10.91
CA GLU A 89 15.65 -1.86 -10.07
C GLU A 89 14.56 -1.07 -9.35
N ARG A 90 14.85 -0.66 -8.14
CA ARG A 90 14.08 0.28 -7.36
C ARG A 90 14.75 1.65 -7.43
N VAL A 91 14.00 2.66 -7.86
CA VAL A 91 14.46 4.04 -7.94
C VAL A 91 13.62 4.89 -7.01
N VAL A 92 14.28 5.74 -6.23
CA VAL A 92 13.64 6.68 -5.31
C VAL A 92 14.15 8.09 -5.55
N PHE A 93 13.25 9.07 -5.39
CA PHE A 93 13.59 10.48 -5.42
C PHE A 93 12.64 11.25 -4.49
N ASN A 94 13.15 12.29 -3.86
CA ASN A 94 12.40 13.07 -2.87
C ASN A 94 11.69 14.31 -3.48
N GLU A 95 11.96 14.57 -4.76
CA GLU A 95 11.35 15.67 -5.52
C GLU A 95 11.20 15.31 -7.00
N ILE A 96 10.21 15.88 -7.66
CA ILE A 96 9.94 15.63 -9.08
C ILE A 96 10.63 16.71 -9.93
N THR A 97 11.96 16.77 -9.82
CA THR A 97 12.81 17.60 -10.69
C THR A 97 13.59 16.71 -11.65
N LYS A 98 13.93 17.25 -12.82
CA LYS A 98 14.74 16.52 -13.82
C LYS A 98 16.05 16.01 -13.21
N LYS A 99 16.70 16.83 -12.35
CA LYS A 99 17.96 16.48 -11.70
C LYS A 99 17.78 15.30 -10.73
N ALA A 100 16.77 15.36 -9.87
CA ALA A 100 16.49 14.30 -8.89
C ALA A 100 16.09 12.98 -9.55
N VAL A 101 15.25 13.02 -10.60
CA VAL A 101 14.84 11.84 -11.36
C VAL A 101 16.04 11.19 -12.06
N ILE A 102 16.89 11.97 -12.75
CA ILE A 102 18.10 11.44 -13.40
C ILE A 102 19.05 10.84 -12.34
N HIS A 103 19.25 11.54 -11.22
CA HIS A 103 20.10 11.04 -10.13
C HIS A 103 19.58 9.72 -9.58
N GLY A 104 18.26 9.61 -9.35
CA GLY A 104 17.64 8.36 -8.89
C GLY A 104 17.84 7.21 -9.88
N ILE A 105 17.66 7.45 -11.18
CA ILE A 105 17.86 6.43 -12.23
C ILE A 105 19.33 5.99 -12.31
N GLN A 106 20.27 6.89 -12.06
CA GLN A 106 21.70 6.57 -12.04
C GLN A 106 22.16 5.88 -10.76
N ASN A 107 21.37 5.94 -9.68
CA ASN A 107 21.68 5.34 -8.38
C ASN A 107 20.53 4.42 -7.91
N PRO A 108 20.22 3.35 -8.66
CA PRO A 108 19.17 2.42 -8.29
C PRO A 108 19.57 1.61 -7.05
N ARG A 109 18.56 1.08 -6.35
CA ARG A 109 18.73 0.18 -5.23
C ARG A 109 17.86 -1.07 -5.38
N GLN A 110 17.90 -1.96 -4.43
CA GLN A 110 16.92 -3.03 -4.28
C GLN A 110 15.71 -2.55 -3.46
N ILE A 111 14.60 -3.30 -3.55
CA ILE A 111 13.46 -3.13 -2.65
C ILE A 111 13.95 -3.40 -1.22
N GLU A 112 13.57 -2.52 -0.29
CA GLU A 112 13.94 -2.61 1.12
C GLU A 112 12.96 -3.53 1.88
N PRO A 113 13.39 -4.75 2.27
CA PRO A 113 12.48 -5.72 2.88
C PRO A 113 11.85 -5.21 4.18
N LEU A 114 12.58 -4.48 5.00
CA LEU A 114 12.09 -3.97 6.28
C LEU A 114 10.95 -2.96 6.11
N LEU A 115 10.96 -2.15 5.05
CA LEU A 115 9.84 -1.25 4.73
C LEU A 115 8.61 -2.02 4.25
N VAL A 116 8.82 -3.08 3.47
CA VAL A 116 7.74 -3.98 3.05
C VAL A 116 7.12 -4.66 4.26
N ASP A 117 7.94 -5.21 5.17
CA ASP A 117 7.47 -5.87 6.39
C ASP A 117 6.71 -4.89 7.30
N ALA A 118 7.19 -3.66 7.44
CA ALA A 118 6.50 -2.62 8.20
C ALA A 118 5.12 -2.27 7.61
N TYR A 119 5.00 -2.25 6.29
CA TYR A 119 3.70 -2.10 5.61
C TYR A 119 2.79 -3.31 5.87
N MET A 120 3.32 -4.54 5.69
CA MET A 120 2.57 -5.78 5.90
C MET A 120 2.04 -5.88 7.33
N ALA A 121 2.89 -5.63 8.33
CA ALA A 121 2.50 -5.64 9.74
C ALA A 121 1.38 -4.63 10.02
N ARG A 122 1.49 -3.41 9.51
CA ARG A 122 0.43 -2.40 9.65
C ARG A 122 -0.86 -2.86 8.97
N ARG A 123 -0.78 -3.36 7.74
CA ARG A 123 -1.96 -3.79 6.98
C ARG A 123 -2.70 -4.95 7.65
N ALA A 124 -1.93 -5.93 8.15
CA ALA A 124 -2.48 -7.04 8.93
C ALA A 124 -3.16 -6.56 10.21
N LEU A 125 -2.51 -5.66 10.96
CA LEU A 125 -3.06 -5.13 12.20
C LEU A 125 -4.34 -4.33 11.97
N ASP A 126 -4.38 -3.45 10.96
CA ASP A 126 -5.57 -2.67 10.62
C ASP A 126 -6.74 -3.58 10.20
N TYR A 127 -6.43 -4.63 9.42
CA TYR A 127 -7.41 -5.64 9.03
C TYR A 127 -7.98 -6.38 10.26
N LEU A 128 -7.11 -6.95 11.10
CA LEU A 128 -7.53 -7.75 12.27
C LEU A 128 -8.31 -6.91 13.28
N VAL A 129 -7.87 -5.69 13.57
CA VAL A 129 -8.60 -4.77 14.46
C VAL A 129 -9.96 -4.44 13.88
N GLY A 130 -10.05 -4.08 12.60
CA GLY A 130 -11.30 -3.75 11.95
C GLY A 130 -12.30 -4.90 11.95
N PHE A 131 -11.86 -6.10 11.56
CA PHE A 131 -12.71 -7.29 11.50
C PHE A 131 -13.16 -7.81 12.86
N ASN A 132 -12.34 -7.70 13.90
CA ASN A 132 -12.71 -8.19 15.24
C ASN A 132 -13.54 -7.18 16.04
N ILE A 133 -13.27 -5.88 15.90
CA ILE A 133 -13.95 -4.86 16.73
C ILE A 133 -15.23 -4.33 16.08
N SER A 134 -15.30 -4.21 14.76
CA SER A 134 -16.50 -3.69 14.09
C SER A 134 -17.78 -4.45 14.42
N PRO A 135 -17.81 -5.80 14.46
CA PRO A 135 -19.00 -6.55 14.88
C PRO A 135 -19.46 -6.27 16.31
N ILE A 136 -18.52 -6.01 17.21
CA ILE A 136 -18.83 -5.64 18.59
C ILE A 136 -19.53 -4.28 18.63
N LEU A 137 -19.06 -3.32 17.84
CA LEU A 137 -19.70 -2.02 17.71
C LEU A 137 -21.14 -2.13 17.17
N TRP A 138 -21.38 -2.96 16.19
CA TRP A 138 -22.73 -3.12 15.62
C TRP A 138 -23.75 -3.59 16.66
N THR A 139 -23.32 -4.42 17.61
CA THR A 139 -24.18 -4.91 18.69
C THR A 139 -24.32 -3.93 19.85
N LYS A 140 -23.31 -3.10 20.12
CA LYS A 140 -23.27 -2.21 21.30
C LYS A 140 -23.70 -0.78 20.99
N LEU A 141 -23.48 -0.30 19.76
CA LEU A 141 -23.76 1.07 19.33
C LEU A 141 -24.58 1.04 18.03
N PRO A 142 -25.91 1.04 18.11
CA PRO A 142 -26.79 1.07 16.93
C PRO A 142 -26.44 2.25 16.00
N GLY A 143 -26.30 1.98 14.71
CA GLY A 143 -25.92 2.97 13.70
C GLY A 143 -24.41 3.12 13.46
N SER A 144 -23.54 2.53 14.29
CA SER A 144 -22.10 2.47 14.03
C SER A 144 -21.79 1.59 12.80
N LYS A 145 -20.78 1.98 12.02
CA LYS A 145 -20.44 1.25 10.78
C LYS A 145 -19.18 0.41 10.93
N SER A 146 -18.11 0.98 11.48
CA SER A 146 -16.83 0.29 11.61
C SER A 146 -15.98 0.87 12.73
N ALA A 147 -15.06 0.06 13.25
CA ALA A 147 -13.98 0.47 14.13
C ALA A 147 -12.64 0.33 13.41
N GLY A 148 -11.65 1.10 13.86
CA GLY A 148 -10.30 1.01 13.33
C GLY A 148 -9.33 1.86 14.16
N ARG A 149 -8.05 1.52 14.14
CA ARG A 149 -7.03 2.19 14.95
C ARG A 149 -6.96 3.71 14.69
N VAL A 150 -6.97 4.13 13.44
CA VAL A 150 -6.93 5.54 13.07
C VAL A 150 -8.25 6.24 13.40
N GLN A 151 -9.37 5.63 13.05
CA GLN A 151 -10.71 6.18 13.29
C GLN A 151 -10.97 6.43 14.79
N SER A 152 -10.60 5.47 15.64
CA SER A 152 -10.85 5.55 17.08
C SER A 152 -10.02 6.67 17.72
N VAL A 153 -8.76 6.82 17.32
CA VAL A 153 -7.90 7.90 17.83
C VAL A 153 -8.37 9.27 17.32
N ALA A 154 -8.71 9.38 16.04
CA ALA A 154 -9.21 10.62 15.48
C ALA A 154 -10.52 11.07 16.18
N LEU A 155 -11.46 10.14 16.37
CA LEU A 155 -12.71 10.43 17.09
C LEU A 155 -12.47 10.87 18.53
N LYS A 156 -11.55 10.20 19.23
CA LYS A 156 -11.17 10.58 20.60
C LYS A 156 -10.64 12.01 20.65
N LEU A 157 -9.70 12.38 19.77
CA LEU A 157 -9.12 13.72 19.74
C LEU A 157 -10.17 14.81 19.43
N ILE A 158 -11.09 14.52 18.50
CA ILE A 158 -12.18 15.43 18.16
C ILE A 158 -13.12 15.60 19.37
N THR A 159 -13.54 14.53 20.01
CA THR A 159 -14.43 14.55 21.16
C THR A 159 -13.82 15.28 22.35
N GLU A 160 -12.53 15.04 22.64
CA GLU A 160 -11.81 15.75 23.68
C GLU A 160 -11.73 17.26 23.39
N ARG A 161 -11.53 17.66 22.15
CA ARG A 161 -11.51 19.07 21.73
C ARG A 161 -12.91 19.71 21.86
N GLU A 162 -13.96 19.06 21.39
CA GLU A 162 -15.33 19.55 21.56
C GLU A 162 -15.68 19.76 23.03
N HIS A 163 -15.33 18.83 23.92
CA HIS A 163 -15.55 18.96 25.35
C HIS A 163 -14.80 20.17 25.96
N GLN A 164 -13.57 20.45 25.49
CA GLN A 164 -12.83 21.66 25.88
C GLN A 164 -13.53 22.95 25.42
N ILE A 165 -14.08 22.95 24.20
CA ILE A 165 -14.81 24.08 23.63
C ILE A 165 -16.09 24.36 24.46
N GLU A 166 -16.88 23.31 24.72
CA GLU A 166 -18.12 23.41 25.48
C GLU A 166 -17.89 23.89 26.92
N SER A 167 -16.77 23.51 27.54
CA SER A 167 -16.40 23.89 28.91
C SER A 167 -15.67 25.23 29.02
N PHE A 168 -15.27 25.81 27.88
CA PHE A 168 -14.54 27.08 27.87
C PHE A 168 -15.44 28.25 28.32
N LYS A 169 -14.96 28.99 29.29
CA LYS A 169 -15.59 30.26 29.76
C LYS A 169 -14.62 31.37 29.39
N PRO A 170 -15.00 32.29 28.51
CA PRO A 170 -14.20 33.49 28.25
C PRO A 170 -14.17 34.34 29.51
N GLU A 171 -13.02 34.97 29.81
CA GLU A 171 -12.84 35.93 30.88
C GLU A 171 -13.55 37.25 30.56
#